data_6824d10854db7574acc476afd2b0e41d
#
_entry.id   6824d10854db7574acc476afd2b0e41d
#
_cell.length_a   1.000
_cell.length_b   1.000
_cell.length_c   1.000
_cell.angle_alpha   90.00
_cell.angle_beta   90.00
_cell.angle_gamma   90.00
#
_symmetry.space_group_name_H-M   'P 1'
#
loop_
_entity.id
_entity.type
_entity.pdbx_description
1 polymer ?
#
loop_
_entity_poly.entity_id
_entity_poly.type
_entity_poly.pdbx_seq_one_letter_code
_entity_poly.pdbx_strand_id
1 'polypeptide(L)'
;MKKSFFAKSVLATLLLSSLFGCASQSETADHWQAGKTYYFSVLHTNDHHGRFWQNSNGEYGMAARKTLLDQMRADIKAKGGTSLLLSGGDINTGVPESDLQHAEPDFKGMNLLGYDAMALGNHEFDNPLEVLRMQEQWAKFPLLSANIYDKKTGKRLFKPYQIFNKQGLKIAVIGLTTEDTARIGNPEYISGVEFRDPKVEAKKVIAELRATEKPDIIIASTHMGHYEDGKHGINAPGDVALARSLPEGYLDLIVGGHSQDPVCMEAPNVTDKNFKPGDKCIPDQQNGTWIVQAHEWGKYVGRADFEFKDGQLRLVNYELVPVNLKKKVTLPDGSKKQVFIQNEIKQDPKVLKFLTPYQEKGQDKLNLKIAVSNGKLEGDRHVVRFQQTNLGRLIAASQMERANADFGIMNSGGVRDSIPAGNITYKDVLKVQPFGNIVAYMEMKGKDLKKYLDIVANKPVDSGAYPQFYNISMTVKNGKVYNVKIAGKPLQANKTYRFSIPSYNAAGGDGYPKITDKAGYVNTGFVDAEVLKEYLQKNSPIDVNKFAPKGEIVYKK
;
A
#
# COMPACT_ATOMS: atom_id res chain seq x y z
N MET A 1 16.21 61.10 61.30
CA MET A 1 17.24 60.89 62.35
C MET A 1 18.06 59.68 61.94
N LYS A 2 19.33 59.87 61.48
CA LYS A 2 20.58 59.54 62.23
C LYS A 2 20.66 58.04 62.52
N LYS A 3 21.65 57.26 62.16
CA LYS A 3 23.11 57.33 61.82
C LYS A 3 23.48 55.91 61.42
N SER A 4 24.18 55.54 60.43
CA SER A 4 25.61 55.48 60.11
C SER A 4 26.44 54.69 61.20
N PHE A 5 27.19 53.62 60.76
CA PHE A 5 28.61 53.47 60.86
C PHE A 5 29.10 52.05 60.55
N PHE A 6 29.97 51.88 59.53
CA PHE A 6 31.35 51.41 59.46
C PHE A 6 31.70 50.08 60.17
N ALA A 7 32.14 49.12 59.45
CA ALA A 7 33.44 48.74 58.86
C ALA A 7 34.25 47.78 59.76
N LYS A 8 34.71 46.70 59.18
CA LYS A 8 36.13 46.36 58.94
C LYS A 8 36.34 44.91 58.48
N SER A 9 37.24 44.79 57.58
CA SER A 9 37.83 43.63 56.94
C SER A 9 38.53 42.68 57.89
N VAL A 10 38.50 41.34 57.61
CA VAL A 10 39.63 40.46 57.80
C VAL A 10 39.71 39.47 56.63
N LEU A 11 40.86 39.45 56.03
CA LEU A 11 41.35 38.61 54.94
C LEU A 11 41.68 37.22 55.52
N ALA A 12 41.14 36.18 54.92
CA ALA A 12 41.66 34.82 55.13
C ALA A 12 41.68 34.08 53.77
N THR A 13 42.85 33.96 53.23
CA THR A 13 43.22 33.18 52.07
C THR A 13 43.22 31.72 52.38
N LEU A 14 42.36 30.92 51.71
CA LEU A 14 42.49 29.46 51.70
C LEU A 14 42.45 29.01 50.23
N LEU A 15 43.58 28.54 49.72
CA LEU A 15 43.73 27.80 48.51
C LEU A 15 42.92 26.50 48.59
N LEU A 16 41.95 26.33 47.73
CA LEU A 16 41.40 25.04 47.37
C LEU A 16 41.60 24.83 45.87
N SER A 17 42.42 23.85 45.56
CA SER A 17 42.69 23.32 44.22
C SER A 17 41.40 22.87 43.55
N SER A 18 40.98 23.62 42.52
CA SER A 18 39.92 23.26 41.61
C SER A 18 40.40 22.18 40.63
N LEU A 19 39.95 20.96 40.86
CA LEU A 19 39.92 19.91 39.84
C LEU A 19 38.89 20.33 38.78
N PHE A 20 39.36 20.95 37.71
CA PHE A 20 38.58 21.09 36.49
C PHE A 20 38.43 19.70 35.85
N GLY A 21 37.33 19.03 36.17
CA GLY A 21 36.81 17.96 35.32
C GLY A 21 36.33 18.59 34.04
N CYS A 22 37.08 18.44 32.93
CA CYS A 22 36.59 18.65 31.60
C CYS A 22 35.46 17.65 31.33
N ALA A 23 34.21 18.02 31.62
CA ALA A 23 33.07 17.48 30.93
C ALA A 23 33.12 18.04 29.51
N SER A 24 33.64 17.28 28.57
CA SER A 24 33.47 17.57 27.16
C SER A 24 31.98 17.52 26.85
N GLN A 25 31.31 18.69 26.91
CA GLN A 25 30.09 18.87 26.13
C GLN A 25 30.50 18.58 24.68
N SER A 26 30.01 17.49 24.12
CA SER A 26 30.06 17.29 22.69
C SER A 26 29.19 18.40 22.08
N GLU A 27 29.84 19.49 21.68
CA GLU A 27 29.23 20.40 20.70
C GLU A 27 28.78 19.54 19.55
N THR A 28 27.48 19.42 19.34
CA THR A 28 26.94 18.89 18.10
C THR A 28 27.37 19.87 17.01
N ALA A 29 28.42 19.52 16.27
CA ALA A 29 28.87 20.33 15.14
C ALA A 29 27.68 20.60 14.24
N ASP A 30 27.38 21.86 13.94
CA ASP A 30 26.26 22.26 13.07
C ASP A 30 26.44 21.73 11.62
N HIS A 31 27.65 21.31 11.26
CA HIS A 31 28.02 20.74 9.97
C HIS A 31 29.00 19.59 10.10
N TRP A 32 28.96 18.67 9.13
CA TRP A 32 29.93 17.59 9.05
C TRP A 32 31.37 18.12 8.88
N GLN A 33 32.36 17.34 9.31
CA GLN A 33 33.77 17.70 9.29
C GLN A 33 34.51 16.90 8.21
N ALA A 34 35.35 17.57 7.42
CA ALA A 34 36.19 16.94 6.42
C ALA A 34 37.12 15.88 7.03
N GLY A 35 37.31 14.75 6.35
CA GLY A 35 38.11 13.62 6.80
C GLY A 35 37.40 12.69 7.81
N LYS A 36 36.27 13.12 8.41
CA LYS A 36 35.48 12.29 9.34
C LYS A 36 34.45 11.46 8.59
N THR A 37 34.34 10.19 8.96
CA THR A 37 33.30 9.29 8.45
C THR A 37 32.08 9.33 9.36
N TYR A 38 30.89 9.47 8.77
CA TYR A 38 29.59 9.43 9.43
C TYR A 38 28.82 8.20 8.99
N TYR A 39 28.19 7.50 9.93
CA TYR A 39 27.36 6.34 9.65
C TYR A 39 25.89 6.76 9.73
N PHE A 40 25.16 6.52 8.66
CA PHE A 40 23.76 6.87 8.55
C PHE A 40 22.98 5.69 7.96
N SER A 41 21.82 5.37 8.55
CA SER A 41 20.97 4.29 8.07
C SER A 41 19.57 4.78 7.75
N VAL A 42 18.99 4.25 6.68
CA VAL A 42 17.56 4.40 6.38
C VAL A 42 16.87 3.08 6.64
N LEU A 43 15.95 3.10 7.61
CA LEU A 43 15.00 2.03 7.86
C LEU A 43 13.73 2.37 7.10
N HIS A 44 13.08 1.37 6.49
CA HIS A 44 11.88 1.67 5.71
C HIS A 44 10.88 0.52 5.64
N THR A 45 9.62 0.91 5.39
CA THR A 45 8.51 0.03 5.02
C THR A 45 7.65 0.73 3.98
N ASN A 46 6.73 0.01 3.35
CA ASN A 46 5.77 0.54 2.39
C ASN A 46 4.53 -0.36 2.34
N ASP A 47 3.45 0.14 1.70
CA ASP A 47 2.24 -0.65 1.39
C ASP A 47 1.71 -1.41 2.62
N HIS A 48 1.45 -0.68 3.69
CA HIS A 48 1.06 -1.24 4.99
C HIS A 48 -0.35 -1.81 4.98
N HIS A 49 -1.29 -1.13 4.30
CA HIS A 49 -2.65 -1.59 4.05
C HIS A 49 -3.39 -2.09 5.30
N GLY A 50 -3.39 -1.28 6.37
CA GLY A 50 -4.15 -1.54 7.59
C GLY A 50 -3.64 -2.70 8.46
N ARG A 51 -2.46 -3.25 8.19
CA ARG A 51 -1.95 -4.42 8.91
C ARG A 51 -1.20 -4.05 10.19
N PHE A 52 -1.86 -3.29 11.04
CA PHE A 52 -1.31 -2.95 12.37
C PHE A 52 -1.19 -4.18 13.28
N TRP A 53 -2.06 -5.18 13.09
CA TRP A 53 -2.07 -6.43 13.83
C TRP A 53 -1.35 -7.54 13.08
N GLN A 54 -0.89 -8.57 13.80
CA GLN A 54 -0.36 -9.78 13.16
C GLN A 54 -1.47 -10.55 12.44
N ASN A 55 -1.10 -11.32 11.40
CA ASN A 55 -2.05 -12.21 10.76
C ASN A 55 -2.38 -13.44 11.63
N SER A 56 -3.27 -14.31 11.16
CA SER A 56 -3.68 -15.54 11.85
C SER A 56 -2.53 -16.53 12.08
N ASN A 57 -1.44 -16.40 11.34
CA ASN A 57 -0.23 -17.22 11.52
C ASN A 57 0.76 -16.62 12.53
N GLY A 58 0.50 -15.42 13.04
CA GLY A 58 1.41 -14.69 13.93
C GLY A 58 2.60 -14.05 13.20
N GLU A 59 2.43 -13.74 11.91
CA GLU A 59 3.44 -13.07 11.09
C GLU A 59 3.20 -11.56 11.09
N TYR A 60 4.26 -10.77 10.86
CA TYR A 60 4.30 -9.30 10.82
C TYR A 60 3.57 -8.61 12.00
N GLY A 61 2.94 -7.45 11.77
CA GLY A 61 2.28 -6.63 12.78
C GLY A 61 3.23 -5.65 13.48
N MET A 62 2.65 -4.54 13.94
CA MET A 62 3.42 -3.41 14.48
C MET A 62 4.14 -3.71 15.79
N ALA A 63 3.58 -4.58 16.64
CA ALA A 63 4.20 -4.89 17.93
C ALA A 63 5.53 -5.66 17.77
N ALA A 64 5.60 -6.63 16.86
CA ALA A 64 6.86 -7.31 16.53
C ALA A 64 7.82 -6.37 15.78
N ARG A 65 7.30 -5.58 14.83
CA ARG A 65 8.08 -4.58 14.08
C ARG A 65 8.75 -3.56 15.00
N LYS A 66 8.06 -3.12 16.08
CA LYS A 66 8.66 -2.21 17.08
C LYS A 66 9.91 -2.79 17.71
N THR A 67 9.84 -4.03 18.16
CA THR A 67 10.99 -4.73 18.76
C THR A 67 12.16 -4.82 17.79
N LEU A 68 11.89 -5.19 16.52
CA LEU A 68 12.91 -5.25 15.47
C LEU A 68 13.55 -3.89 15.21
N LEU A 69 12.73 -2.84 15.07
CA LEU A 69 13.22 -1.47 14.85
C LEU A 69 14.09 -0.97 16.02
N ASP A 70 13.73 -1.29 17.27
CA ASP A 70 14.52 -0.92 18.43
C ASP A 70 15.88 -1.65 18.45
N GLN A 71 15.91 -2.93 18.07
CA GLN A 71 17.17 -3.69 17.93
C GLN A 71 18.05 -3.10 16.84
N MET A 72 17.49 -2.78 15.66
CA MET A 72 18.23 -2.13 14.57
C MET A 72 18.79 -0.77 14.99
N ARG A 73 17.99 0.08 15.64
CA ARG A 73 18.44 1.39 16.13
C ARG A 73 19.54 1.27 17.18
N ALA A 74 19.45 0.27 18.05
CA ALA A 74 20.48 0.00 19.05
C ALA A 74 21.81 -0.43 18.40
N ASP A 75 21.75 -1.30 17.39
CA ASP A 75 22.92 -1.71 16.60
C ASP A 75 23.57 -0.52 15.86
N ILE A 76 22.74 0.28 15.16
CA ILE A 76 23.21 1.49 14.46
C ILE A 76 23.90 2.46 15.43
N LYS A 77 23.29 2.70 16.58
CA LYS A 77 23.85 3.57 17.64
C LYS A 77 25.15 3.02 18.20
N ALA A 78 25.24 1.71 18.42
CA ALA A 78 26.46 1.06 18.92
C ALA A 78 27.64 1.22 17.94
N LYS A 79 27.35 1.33 16.64
CA LYS A 79 28.33 1.63 15.57
C LYS A 79 28.61 3.14 15.42
N GLY A 80 28.08 3.98 16.31
CA GLY A 80 28.22 5.44 16.25
C GLY A 80 27.36 6.11 15.19
N GLY A 81 26.41 5.39 14.59
CA GLY A 81 25.53 5.87 13.53
C GLY A 81 24.21 6.49 14.03
N THR A 82 23.46 7.02 13.10
CA THR A 82 22.10 7.55 13.27
C THR A 82 21.17 7.02 12.18
N SER A 83 19.85 7.12 12.39
CA SER A 83 18.89 6.60 11.41
C SER A 83 17.68 7.51 11.22
N LEU A 84 17.03 7.31 10.07
CA LEU A 84 15.64 7.70 9.79
C LEU A 84 14.80 6.45 9.52
N LEU A 85 13.52 6.49 9.91
CA LEU A 85 12.52 5.49 9.55
C LEU A 85 11.48 6.15 8.63
N LEU A 86 11.40 5.67 7.39
CA LEU A 86 10.55 6.21 6.34
C LEU A 86 9.48 5.20 5.89
N SER A 87 8.36 5.71 5.40
CA SER A 87 7.32 4.89 4.76
C SER A 87 7.07 5.35 3.33
N GLY A 88 7.06 4.40 2.40
CA GLY A 88 6.69 4.61 1.00
C GLY A 88 5.18 4.72 0.74
N GLY A 89 4.34 4.97 1.77
CA GLY A 89 2.91 5.22 1.62
C GLY A 89 2.02 3.98 1.65
N ASP A 90 0.76 4.17 1.30
CA ASP A 90 -0.33 3.19 1.33
C ASP A 90 -0.52 2.57 2.72
N ILE A 91 -0.93 3.40 3.67
CA ILE A 91 -1.29 2.97 5.02
C ILE A 91 -2.74 2.47 5.05
N ASN A 92 -3.62 3.14 4.30
CA ASN A 92 -5.05 2.84 4.23
C ASN A 92 -5.35 1.59 3.41
N THR A 93 -6.54 1.07 3.61
CA THR A 93 -7.26 0.10 2.78
C THR A 93 -6.63 -1.29 2.74
N GLY A 94 -7.36 -2.29 3.22
CA GLY A 94 -6.98 -3.69 3.07
C GLY A 94 -7.24 -4.59 4.27
N VAL A 95 -7.50 -4.04 5.46
CA VAL A 95 -7.89 -4.83 6.63
C VAL A 95 -9.10 -4.18 7.30
N PRO A 96 -10.24 -4.88 7.39
CA PRO A 96 -11.47 -4.30 7.91
C PRO A 96 -11.36 -3.70 9.30
N GLU A 97 -10.55 -4.27 10.17
CA GLU A 97 -10.32 -3.76 11.51
C GLU A 97 -9.68 -2.37 11.51
N SER A 98 -8.84 -2.09 10.51
CA SER A 98 -8.25 -0.78 10.28
C SER A 98 -9.23 0.14 9.53
N ASP A 99 -9.78 -0.33 8.41
CA ASP A 99 -10.61 0.46 7.49
C ASP A 99 -11.86 1.03 8.18
N LEU A 100 -12.51 0.23 9.02
CA LEU A 100 -13.65 0.66 9.85
C LEU A 100 -13.30 1.72 10.91
N GLN A 101 -12.01 1.99 11.11
CA GLN A 101 -11.48 2.99 12.03
C GLN A 101 -10.66 4.06 11.30
N HIS A 102 -10.79 4.15 9.95
CA HIS A 102 -10.06 5.11 9.12
C HIS A 102 -8.54 5.08 9.33
N ALA A 103 -7.98 3.89 9.55
CA ALA A 103 -6.56 3.65 9.83
C ALA A 103 -6.01 4.37 11.10
N GLU A 104 -6.87 4.75 12.04
CA GLU A 104 -6.44 5.35 13.31
C GLU A 104 -5.40 4.50 14.06
N PRO A 105 -5.59 3.16 14.22
CA PRO A 105 -4.58 2.30 14.87
C PRO A 105 -3.25 2.32 14.14
N ASP A 106 -3.27 2.44 12.81
CA ASP A 106 -2.07 2.41 11.98
C ASP A 106 -1.24 3.68 12.17
N PHE A 107 -1.82 4.86 11.97
CA PHE A 107 -1.11 6.14 12.14
C PHE A 107 -0.61 6.33 13.59
N LYS A 108 -1.44 6.00 14.58
CA LYS A 108 -1.04 6.07 15.99
C LYS A 108 -0.01 5.01 16.36
N GLY A 109 -0.10 3.82 15.78
CA GLY A 109 0.91 2.77 15.89
C GLY A 109 2.25 3.21 15.30
N MET A 110 2.24 3.81 14.10
CA MET A 110 3.45 4.37 13.47
C MET A 110 4.15 5.41 14.35
N ASN A 111 3.41 6.22 15.12
CA ASN A 111 4.01 7.13 16.11
C ASN A 111 4.80 6.37 17.18
N LEU A 112 4.27 5.24 17.68
CA LEU A 112 4.96 4.41 18.66
C LEU A 112 6.19 3.71 18.08
N LEU A 113 6.16 3.39 16.79
CA LEU A 113 7.31 2.84 16.06
C LEU A 113 8.38 3.91 15.77
N GLY A 114 8.01 5.19 15.82
CA GLY A 114 8.91 6.32 15.61
C GLY A 114 9.23 6.53 14.14
N TYR A 115 8.22 6.57 13.27
CA TYR A 115 8.39 7.02 11.89
C TYR A 115 8.77 8.50 11.86
N ASP A 116 9.73 8.84 10.98
CA ASP A 116 10.22 10.20 10.80
C ASP A 116 9.46 10.93 9.68
N ALA A 117 9.06 10.24 8.60
CA ALA A 117 8.24 10.79 7.52
C ALA A 117 7.59 9.66 6.69
N MET A 118 6.56 9.98 5.91
CA MET A 118 6.00 9.10 4.89
C MET A 118 5.62 9.86 3.63
N ALA A 119 5.73 9.20 2.47
CA ALA A 119 5.07 9.64 1.25
C ALA A 119 3.58 9.30 1.30
N LEU A 120 2.74 10.11 0.65
CA LEU A 120 1.34 9.74 0.41
C LEU A 120 1.26 8.75 -0.75
N GLY A 121 0.52 7.66 -0.56
CA GLY A 121 0.18 6.73 -1.61
C GLY A 121 -1.18 7.04 -2.24
N ASN A 122 -1.63 6.19 -3.17
CA ASN A 122 -2.94 6.35 -3.80
C ASN A 122 -4.09 5.95 -2.88
N HIS A 123 -3.88 4.99 -1.98
CA HIS A 123 -4.92 4.57 -1.03
C HIS A 123 -5.17 5.57 0.10
N GLU A 124 -4.32 6.56 0.32
CA GLU A 124 -4.64 7.70 1.16
C GLU A 124 -5.81 8.55 0.63
N PHE A 125 -6.20 8.34 -0.64
CA PHE A 125 -7.32 9.02 -1.32
C PHE A 125 -8.56 8.12 -1.54
N ASP A 126 -8.62 6.97 -0.90
CA ASP A 126 -9.79 6.07 -0.94
C ASP A 126 -10.98 6.58 -0.13
N ASN A 127 -10.74 7.53 0.75
CA ASN A 127 -11.72 8.22 1.56
C ASN A 127 -11.78 9.72 1.20
N PRO A 128 -12.84 10.44 1.61
CA PRO A 128 -12.86 11.90 1.49
C PRO A 128 -11.62 12.56 2.09
N LEU A 129 -11.19 13.68 1.50
CA LEU A 129 -9.96 14.38 1.90
C LEU A 129 -9.96 14.78 3.40
N GLU A 130 -11.13 14.97 4.00
CA GLU A 130 -11.30 15.24 5.42
C GLU A 130 -10.76 14.09 6.30
N VAL A 131 -10.91 12.85 5.84
CA VAL A 131 -10.37 11.67 6.53
C VAL A 131 -8.83 11.72 6.50
N LEU A 132 -8.24 12.01 5.36
CA LEU A 132 -6.78 12.19 5.25
C LEU A 132 -6.29 13.33 6.15
N ARG A 133 -7.03 14.44 6.23
CA ARG A 133 -6.69 15.54 7.16
C ARG A 133 -6.77 15.11 8.63
N MET A 134 -7.71 14.25 8.98
CA MET A 134 -7.80 13.67 10.32
C MET A 134 -6.61 12.73 10.60
N GLN A 135 -6.22 11.91 9.62
CA GLN A 135 -5.04 11.04 9.71
C GLN A 135 -3.75 11.85 9.87
N GLU A 136 -3.62 12.97 9.16
CA GLU A 136 -2.51 13.92 9.29
C GLU A 136 -2.41 14.51 10.72
N GLN A 137 -3.55 14.73 11.39
CA GLN A 137 -3.58 15.16 12.78
C GLN A 137 -3.18 14.06 13.77
N TRP A 138 -3.44 12.79 13.46
CA TRP A 138 -3.02 11.66 14.29
C TRP A 138 -1.53 11.35 14.16
N ALA A 139 -0.96 11.58 12.98
CA ALA A 139 0.47 11.39 12.72
C ALA A 139 1.32 12.43 13.45
N LYS A 140 2.40 12.00 14.11
CA LYS A 140 3.42 12.88 14.71
C LYS A 140 4.64 13.07 13.79
N PHE A 141 4.50 12.67 12.55
CA PHE A 141 5.48 12.78 11.48
C PHE A 141 4.81 13.39 10.24
N PRO A 142 5.55 14.08 9.37
CA PRO A 142 4.98 14.70 8.20
C PRO A 142 4.55 13.66 7.16
N LEU A 143 3.37 13.90 6.58
CA LEU A 143 2.90 13.28 5.35
C LEU A 143 3.36 14.15 4.19
N LEU A 144 4.15 13.60 3.27
CA LEU A 144 4.85 14.35 2.25
C LEU A 144 4.30 14.06 0.85
N SER A 145 4.06 15.09 0.06
CA SER A 145 3.93 14.99 -1.40
C SER A 145 4.20 16.32 -2.09
N ALA A 146 5.16 16.33 -3.00
CA ALA A 146 5.54 17.52 -3.77
C ALA A 146 4.63 17.75 -4.98
N ASN A 147 3.90 16.73 -5.45
CA ASN A 147 3.17 16.75 -6.71
C ASN A 147 1.64 16.71 -6.57
N ILE A 148 1.10 16.90 -5.36
CA ILE A 148 -0.35 16.95 -5.12
C ILE A 148 -0.78 18.40 -4.89
N TYR A 149 -1.74 18.87 -5.69
CA TYR A 149 -2.17 20.25 -5.73
C TYR A 149 -3.70 20.37 -5.58
N ASP A 150 -4.13 21.47 -4.97
CA ASP A 150 -5.52 21.90 -5.02
C ASP A 150 -5.80 22.53 -6.40
N LYS A 151 -6.75 21.97 -7.13
CA LYS A 151 -7.12 22.44 -8.49
C LYS A 151 -7.59 23.88 -8.53
N LYS A 152 -8.27 24.34 -7.48
CA LYS A 152 -8.87 25.68 -7.44
C LYS A 152 -7.83 26.76 -7.19
N THR A 153 -6.88 26.49 -6.29
CA THR A 153 -5.89 27.48 -5.87
C THR A 153 -4.54 27.33 -6.57
N GLY A 154 -4.27 26.17 -7.17
CA GLY A 154 -2.97 25.82 -7.75
C GLY A 154 -1.85 25.67 -6.72
N LYS A 155 -2.17 25.57 -5.43
CA LYS A 155 -1.19 25.41 -4.35
C LYS A 155 -1.02 23.93 -3.98
N ARG A 156 0.19 23.55 -3.55
CA ARG A 156 0.44 22.22 -2.98
C ARG A 156 -0.46 21.98 -1.78
N LEU A 157 -1.06 20.80 -1.70
CA LEU A 157 -1.91 20.39 -0.58
C LEU A 157 -1.11 19.87 0.62
N PHE A 158 0.11 19.38 0.39
CA PHE A 158 0.97 18.77 1.42
C PHE A 158 2.37 19.37 1.37
N LYS A 159 3.14 19.14 2.45
CA LYS A 159 4.56 19.52 2.47
C LYS A 159 5.31 18.78 1.36
N PRO A 160 6.13 19.45 0.56
CA PRO A 160 6.91 18.79 -0.49
C PRO A 160 8.08 17.98 0.07
N TYR A 161 8.66 18.41 1.19
CA TYR A 161 9.81 17.78 1.83
C TYR A 161 9.89 18.10 3.32
N GLN A 162 10.78 17.36 4.01
CA GLN A 162 11.17 17.63 5.41
C GLN A 162 12.70 17.58 5.52
N ILE A 163 13.27 18.52 6.29
CA ILE A 163 14.70 18.55 6.61
C ILE A 163 14.92 17.87 7.97
N PHE A 164 15.95 17.04 8.04
CA PHE A 164 16.45 16.39 9.25
C PHE A 164 17.93 16.71 9.44
N ASN A 165 18.31 17.11 10.65
CA ASN A 165 19.71 17.29 11.04
C ASN A 165 20.12 16.10 11.91
N LYS A 166 21.07 15.30 11.47
CA LYS A 166 21.53 14.09 12.14
C LYS A 166 23.05 14.10 12.21
N GLN A 167 23.62 14.31 13.41
CA GLN A 167 25.08 14.33 13.65
C GLN A 167 25.87 15.29 12.72
N GLY A 168 25.28 16.44 12.38
CA GLY A 168 25.89 17.42 11.48
C GLY A 168 25.59 17.18 10.00
N LEU A 169 24.91 16.11 9.62
CA LEU A 169 24.41 15.88 8.26
C LEU A 169 23.02 16.52 8.10
N LYS A 170 22.84 17.34 7.10
CA LYS A 170 21.54 17.90 6.69
C LYS A 170 20.92 16.98 5.62
N ILE A 171 19.83 16.32 5.95
CA ILE A 171 19.17 15.33 5.11
C ILE A 171 17.80 15.88 4.70
N ALA A 172 17.53 15.95 3.40
CA ALA A 172 16.22 16.29 2.87
C ALA A 172 15.48 15.01 2.48
N VAL A 173 14.22 14.88 2.90
CA VAL A 173 13.32 13.80 2.46
C VAL A 173 12.17 14.44 1.68
N ILE A 174 12.05 14.13 0.38
CA ILE A 174 11.01 14.61 -0.53
C ILE A 174 9.91 13.55 -0.59
N GLY A 175 8.62 13.95 -0.64
CA GLY A 175 7.51 13.03 -0.90
C GLY A 175 7.05 13.11 -2.36
N LEU A 176 6.74 11.96 -2.98
CA LEU A 176 6.17 11.88 -4.33
C LEU A 176 5.11 10.78 -4.40
N THR A 177 4.00 11.09 -5.10
CA THR A 177 2.87 10.19 -5.29
C THR A 177 2.67 9.92 -6.78
N THR A 178 2.28 8.70 -7.14
CA THR A 178 1.98 8.37 -8.55
C THR A 178 0.87 9.25 -9.13
N GLU A 179 1.06 9.74 -10.35
CA GLU A 179 0.03 10.49 -11.07
C GLU A 179 -1.17 9.62 -11.47
N ASP A 180 -1.01 8.30 -11.44
CA ASP A 180 -2.10 7.35 -11.66
C ASP A 180 -3.24 7.50 -10.65
N THR A 181 -2.99 8.06 -9.48
CA THR A 181 -4.01 8.32 -8.46
C THR A 181 -5.19 9.13 -9.04
N ALA A 182 -4.94 9.99 -10.04
CA ALA A 182 -6.00 10.71 -10.77
C ALA A 182 -6.97 9.79 -11.52
N ARG A 183 -6.54 8.57 -11.86
CA ARG A 183 -7.33 7.58 -12.63
C ARG A 183 -7.88 6.45 -11.77
N ILE A 184 -7.11 6.04 -10.75
CA ILE A 184 -7.45 4.88 -9.91
C ILE A 184 -8.17 5.28 -8.62
N GLY A 185 -8.05 6.54 -8.18
CA GLY A 185 -8.75 7.06 -7.01
C GLY A 185 -10.26 7.25 -7.24
N ASN A 186 -11.01 7.40 -6.15
CA ASN A 186 -12.45 7.67 -6.24
C ASN A 186 -12.69 9.07 -6.82
N PRO A 187 -13.35 9.19 -8.00
CA PRO A 187 -13.58 10.48 -8.64
C PRO A 187 -14.30 11.51 -7.77
N GLU A 188 -15.18 11.07 -6.87
CA GLU A 188 -15.91 11.97 -5.95
C GLU A 188 -14.95 12.61 -4.94
N TYR A 189 -13.97 11.86 -4.43
CA TYR A 189 -13.07 12.31 -3.37
C TYR A 189 -11.88 13.12 -3.92
N ILE A 190 -11.44 12.83 -5.15
CA ILE A 190 -10.30 13.49 -5.76
C ILE A 190 -10.66 14.57 -6.79
N SER A 191 -11.95 14.91 -6.96
CA SER A 191 -12.42 15.88 -7.98
C SER A 191 -11.72 17.25 -7.88
N GLY A 192 -11.40 17.70 -6.66
CA GLY A 192 -10.68 18.93 -6.35
C GLY A 192 -9.15 18.82 -6.32
N VAL A 193 -8.59 17.62 -6.54
CA VAL A 193 -7.16 17.33 -6.39
C VAL A 193 -6.51 17.11 -7.75
N GLU A 194 -5.35 17.73 -7.98
CA GLU A 194 -4.53 17.54 -9.17
C GLU A 194 -3.25 16.78 -8.80
N PHE A 195 -2.99 15.68 -9.49
CA PHE A 195 -1.77 14.88 -9.37
C PHE A 195 -0.88 15.20 -10.58
N ARG A 196 0.20 15.95 -10.35
CA ARG A 196 1.14 16.37 -11.40
C ARG A 196 2.23 15.34 -11.61
N ASP A 197 2.90 15.40 -12.78
CA ASP A 197 4.04 14.52 -13.09
C ASP A 197 5.12 14.63 -11.99
N PRO A 198 5.36 13.55 -11.23
CA PRO A 198 6.30 13.55 -10.11
C PRO A 198 7.75 13.81 -10.54
N LYS A 199 8.15 13.47 -11.77
CA LYS A 199 9.49 13.75 -12.29
C LYS A 199 9.72 15.25 -12.47
N VAL A 200 8.70 15.98 -12.94
CA VAL A 200 8.74 17.44 -13.10
C VAL A 200 8.79 18.11 -11.74
N GLU A 201 7.94 17.69 -10.81
CA GLU A 201 7.89 18.28 -9.47
C GLU A 201 9.13 17.94 -8.63
N ALA A 202 9.71 16.73 -8.76
CA ALA A 202 10.98 16.38 -8.13
C ALA A 202 12.10 17.32 -8.57
N LYS A 203 12.25 17.58 -9.88
CA LYS A 203 13.26 18.52 -10.41
C LYS A 203 13.13 19.91 -9.79
N LYS A 204 11.90 20.42 -9.67
CA LYS A 204 11.64 21.73 -9.06
C LYS A 204 12.04 21.76 -7.58
N VAL A 205 11.62 20.76 -6.81
CA VAL A 205 11.90 20.69 -5.38
C VAL A 205 13.38 20.47 -5.10
N ILE A 206 14.08 19.64 -5.88
CA ILE A 206 15.54 19.45 -5.74
C ILE A 206 16.28 20.76 -6.05
N ALA A 207 15.87 21.50 -7.09
CA ALA A 207 16.46 22.81 -7.40
C ALA A 207 16.23 23.83 -6.27
N GLU A 208 15.02 23.87 -5.70
CA GLU A 208 14.70 24.68 -4.53
C GLU A 208 15.59 24.31 -3.33
N LEU A 209 15.65 23.02 -2.97
CA LEU A 209 16.45 22.52 -1.86
C LEU A 209 17.94 22.88 -2.00
N ARG A 210 18.51 22.71 -3.20
CA ARG A 210 19.92 23.06 -3.46
C ARG A 210 20.19 24.56 -3.37
N ALA A 211 19.22 25.38 -3.73
CA ALA A 211 19.36 26.84 -3.66
C ALA A 211 19.21 27.36 -2.22
N THR A 212 18.25 26.84 -1.46
CA THR A 212 17.83 27.40 -0.16
C THR A 212 18.40 26.62 1.03
N GLU A 213 18.21 25.30 1.06
CA GLU A 213 18.55 24.44 2.20
C GLU A 213 19.94 23.84 2.14
N LYS A 214 20.44 23.58 0.93
CA LYS A 214 21.76 22.98 0.67
C LYS A 214 21.98 21.68 1.47
N PRO A 215 21.11 20.68 1.32
CA PRO A 215 21.25 19.41 2.04
C PRO A 215 22.49 18.64 1.58
N ASP A 216 23.06 17.86 2.48
CA ASP A 216 24.17 16.95 2.19
C ASP A 216 23.69 15.66 1.53
N ILE A 217 22.44 15.24 1.86
CA ILE A 217 21.81 14.01 1.36
C ILE A 217 20.37 14.35 0.94
N ILE A 218 19.95 13.90 -0.23
CA ILE A 218 18.57 14.04 -0.71
C ILE A 218 17.97 12.64 -0.92
N ILE A 219 16.90 12.35 -0.18
CA ILE A 219 16.14 11.10 -0.27
C ILE A 219 14.75 11.43 -0.82
N ALA A 220 14.24 10.63 -1.75
CA ALA A 220 12.83 10.64 -2.09
C ALA A 220 12.13 9.46 -1.41
N SER A 221 11.10 9.73 -0.61
CA SER A 221 10.11 8.73 -0.23
C SER A 221 9.00 8.81 -1.26
N THR A 222 8.75 7.71 -1.97
CA THR A 222 7.86 7.71 -3.13
C THR A 222 6.77 6.65 -3.00
N HIS A 223 5.65 6.91 -3.69
CA HIS A 223 4.64 5.90 -3.92
C HIS A 223 4.33 5.85 -5.42
N MET A 224 5.27 5.29 -6.21
CA MET A 224 5.23 5.33 -7.67
C MET A 224 5.43 3.95 -8.32
N GLY A 225 5.90 2.96 -7.57
CA GLY A 225 6.27 1.64 -8.05
C GLY A 225 7.65 1.58 -8.70
N HIS A 226 8.23 0.39 -8.72
CA HIS A 226 9.51 0.12 -9.36
C HIS A 226 9.30 -0.12 -10.87
N TYR A 227 8.94 0.95 -11.62
CA TYR A 227 8.62 0.88 -13.05
C TYR A 227 9.58 1.74 -13.88
N GLU A 228 10.00 1.19 -15.04
CA GLU A 228 10.85 1.89 -16.00
C GLU A 228 10.08 2.88 -16.87
N ASP A 229 8.84 2.52 -17.21
CA ASP A 229 7.99 3.27 -18.12
C ASP A 229 6.51 3.04 -17.80
N GLY A 230 5.61 3.75 -18.51
CA GLY A 230 4.16 3.61 -18.38
C GLY A 230 3.55 2.41 -19.11
N LYS A 231 4.28 1.33 -19.37
CA LYS A 231 3.81 0.17 -20.12
C LYS A 231 3.37 -1.01 -19.25
N HIS A 232 3.42 -0.88 -17.94
CA HIS A 232 2.97 -1.89 -16.99
C HIS A 232 1.47 -1.72 -16.66
N GLY A 233 0.60 -2.02 -17.62
CA GLY A 233 -0.84 -1.82 -17.50
C GLY A 233 -1.20 -0.34 -17.57
N ILE A 234 -1.84 0.16 -16.53
CA ILE A 234 -2.17 1.59 -16.36
C ILE A 234 -1.12 2.36 -15.56
N ASN A 235 -0.08 1.68 -15.06
CA ASN A 235 0.90 2.31 -14.19
C ASN A 235 1.70 3.37 -14.96
N ALA A 236 1.76 4.58 -14.39
CA ALA A 236 2.65 5.63 -14.85
C ALA A 236 4.12 5.22 -14.67
N PRO A 237 5.07 5.93 -15.30
CA PRO A 237 6.48 5.75 -15.03
C PRO A 237 6.79 5.91 -13.52
N GLY A 238 7.55 4.97 -12.97
CA GLY A 238 7.81 4.89 -11.52
C GLY A 238 9.21 5.36 -11.13
N ASP A 239 9.74 4.73 -10.07
CA ASP A 239 11.00 5.11 -9.41
C ASP A 239 12.22 5.00 -10.34
N VAL A 240 12.25 3.97 -11.19
CA VAL A 240 13.33 3.78 -12.18
C VAL A 240 13.33 4.94 -13.19
N ALA A 241 12.16 5.31 -13.70
CA ALA A 241 12.02 6.44 -14.61
C ALA A 241 12.36 7.77 -13.94
N LEU A 242 12.00 7.95 -12.67
CA LEU A 242 12.37 9.13 -11.88
C LEU A 242 13.89 9.26 -11.79
N ALA A 243 14.58 8.21 -11.32
CA ALA A 243 16.04 8.20 -11.16
C ALA A 243 16.76 8.51 -12.49
N ARG A 244 16.33 7.87 -13.58
CA ARG A 244 16.90 8.10 -14.93
C ARG A 244 16.63 9.51 -15.48
N SER A 245 15.57 10.18 -15.01
CA SER A 245 15.19 11.52 -15.47
C SER A 245 16.02 12.64 -14.84
N LEU A 246 16.72 12.36 -13.75
CA LEU A 246 17.53 13.31 -12.99
C LEU A 246 19.01 13.20 -13.37
N PRO A 247 19.79 14.29 -13.30
CA PRO A 247 21.25 14.18 -13.43
C PRO A 247 21.83 13.30 -12.29
N GLU A 248 22.91 12.61 -12.56
CA GLU A 248 23.63 11.82 -11.57
C GLU A 248 24.01 12.68 -10.34
N GLY A 249 23.85 12.12 -9.13
CA GLY A 249 24.09 12.82 -7.87
C GLY A 249 23.05 13.89 -7.50
N TYR A 250 21.90 13.95 -8.19
CA TYR A 250 20.79 14.82 -7.81
C TYR A 250 19.93 14.21 -6.72
N LEU A 251 19.87 12.89 -6.64
CA LEU A 251 19.12 12.12 -5.67
C LEU A 251 19.96 10.93 -5.22
N ASP A 252 20.07 10.71 -3.93
CA ASP A 252 20.93 9.66 -3.36
C ASP A 252 20.18 8.35 -3.20
N LEU A 253 18.94 8.40 -2.75
CA LEU A 253 18.12 7.24 -2.42
C LEU A 253 16.63 7.48 -2.74
N ILE A 254 15.98 6.47 -3.29
CA ILE A 254 14.52 6.37 -3.38
C ILE A 254 14.05 5.24 -2.45
N VAL A 255 13.15 5.57 -1.53
CA VAL A 255 12.38 4.63 -0.72
C VAL A 255 10.99 4.52 -1.34
N GLY A 256 10.76 3.47 -2.12
CA GLY A 256 9.56 3.29 -2.94
C GLY A 256 8.42 2.53 -2.25
N GLY A 257 7.30 2.44 -2.96
CA GLY A 257 6.09 1.67 -2.67
C GLY A 257 5.27 1.46 -3.94
N HIS A 258 3.98 1.08 -3.82
CA HIS A 258 3.00 0.94 -4.88
C HIS A 258 3.07 -0.37 -5.68
N SER A 259 4.23 -0.84 -6.08
CA SER A 259 4.35 -2.13 -6.80
C SER A 259 4.21 -3.35 -5.89
N GLN A 260 4.32 -3.15 -4.57
CA GLN A 260 4.16 -4.17 -3.53
C GLN A 260 5.12 -5.37 -3.66
N ASP A 261 6.19 -5.21 -4.43
CA ASP A 261 7.24 -6.21 -4.63
C ASP A 261 8.52 -5.83 -3.87
N PRO A 262 9.30 -6.78 -3.39
CA PRO A 262 10.63 -6.48 -2.88
C PRO A 262 11.52 -6.06 -4.06
N VAL A 263 12.21 -4.91 -3.92
CA VAL A 263 13.19 -4.50 -4.93
C VAL A 263 14.53 -5.14 -4.60
N CYS A 264 14.72 -6.35 -5.10
CA CYS A 264 15.97 -7.10 -5.05
C CYS A 264 16.39 -7.46 -6.46
N MET A 265 17.64 -7.20 -6.81
CA MET A 265 18.14 -7.35 -8.16
C MET A 265 19.06 -8.58 -8.28
N GLU A 266 18.87 -9.37 -9.34
CA GLU A 266 19.76 -10.46 -9.73
C GLU A 266 20.96 -9.94 -10.55
N ALA A 267 20.70 -8.93 -11.38
CA ALA A 267 21.69 -8.22 -12.19
C ALA A 267 21.18 -6.79 -12.48
N PRO A 268 22.00 -5.88 -13.03
CA PRO A 268 21.53 -4.56 -13.42
C PRO A 268 20.28 -4.63 -14.33
N ASN A 269 19.21 -3.95 -13.93
CA ASN A 269 17.90 -3.95 -14.59
C ASN A 269 17.17 -5.31 -14.62
N VAL A 270 17.59 -6.29 -13.84
CA VAL A 270 16.96 -7.61 -13.74
C VAL A 270 16.53 -7.85 -12.30
N THR A 271 15.24 -7.81 -12.04
CA THR A 271 14.67 -8.10 -10.71
C THR A 271 14.79 -9.60 -10.40
N ASP A 272 15.23 -9.93 -9.20
CA ASP A 272 15.24 -11.31 -8.69
C ASP A 272 13.82 -11.79 -8.42
N LYS A 273 13.24 -12.51 -9.37
CA LYS A 273 11.90 -13.10 -9.25
C LYS A 273 11.85 -14.31 -8.30
N ASN A 274 12.98 -14.81 -7.86
CA ASN A 274 13.09 -15.97 -6.98
C ASN A 274 13.42 -15.58 -5.54
N PHE A 275 13.55 -14.28 -5.24
CA PHE A 275 13.84 -13.78 -3.91
C PHE A 275 12.90 -14.39 -2.86
N LYS A 276 13.47 -14.89 -1.78
CA LYS A 276 12.76 -15.47 -0.64
C LYS A 276 13.15 -14.78 0.65
N PRO A 277 12.26 -14.78 1.65
CA PRO A 277 12.57 -14.22 2.96
C PRO A 277 13.84 -14.85 3.55
N GLY A 278 14.80 -13.99 3.90
CA GLY A 278 16.12 -14.38 4.42
C GLY A 278 17.23 -14.47 3.38
N ASP A 279 16.92 -14.36 2.09
CA ASP A 279 17.93 -14.26 1.04
C ASP A 279 18.61 -12.87 1.06
N LYS A 280 19.82 -12.81 0.51
CA LYS A 280 20.51 -11.54 0.29
C LYS A 280 19.74 -10.72 -0.75
N CYS A 281 19.42 -9.49 -0.43
CA CYS A 281 18.80 -8.54 -1.33
C CYS A 281 19.84 -7.53 -1.84
N ILE A 282 19.98 -7.38 -3.14
CA ILE A 282 20.79 -6.33 -3.76
C ILE A 282 19.82 -5.26 -4.24
N PRO A 283 19.87 -4.01 -3.75
CA PRO A 283 18.98 -2.96 -4.19
C PRO A 283 19.26 -2.55 -5.63
N ASP A 284 18.27 -1.94 -6.30
CA ASP A 284 18.49 -1.38 -7.63
C ASP A 284 19.29 -0.08 -7.56
N GLN A 285 20.01 0.23 -8.63
CA GLN A 285 20.72 1.50 -8.78
C GLN A 285 20.56 2.03 -10.21
N GLN A 286 20.02 3.23 -10.33
CA GLN A 286 19.76 3.88 -11.61
C GLN A 286 20.36 5.27 -11.60
N ASN A 287 21.23 5.55 -12.55
CA ASN A 287 21.90 6.85 -12.71
C ASN A 287 22.48 7.40 -11.39
N GLY A 288 23.17 6.54 -10.63
CA GLY A 288 23.77 6.87 -9.33
C GLY A 288 22.80 6.82 -8.13
N THR A 289 21.49 6.83 -8.34
CA THR A 289 20.46 6.78 -7.29
C THR A 289 20.15 5.34 -6.90
N TRP A 290 20.23 5.02 -5.60
CA TRP A 290 19.74 3.75 -5.06
C TRP A 290 18.22 3.72 -4.99
N ILE A 291 17.61 2.56 -5.29
CA ILE A 291 16.14 2.36 -5.20
C ILE A 291 15.89 1.13 -4.34
N VAL A 292 15.07 1.31 -3.29
CA VAL A 292 14.72 0.26 -2.33
C VAL A 292 13.22 0.20 -2.10
N GLN A 293 12.68 -1.00 -1.90
CA GLN A 293 11.28 -1.25 -1.55
C GLN A 293 11.17 -2.53 -0.73
N ALA A 294 10.36 -2.51 0.34
CA ALA A 294 10.30 -3.56 1.37
C ALA A 294 9.06 -4.47 1.24
N HIS A 295 8.62 -4.77 0.01
CA HIS A 295 7.43 -5.57 -0.25
C HIS A 295 6.16 -4.83 0.23
N GLU A 296 5.35 -5.49 1.06
CA GLU A 296 4.04 -5.01 1.52
C GLU A 296 3.77 -5.42 2.98
N TRP A 297 2.72 -4.84 3.59
CA TRP A 297 2.09 -5.25 4.87
C TRP A 297 3.01 -5.24 6.09
N GLY A 298 4.22 -4.71 5.94
CA GLY A 298 5.25 -4.80 6.96
C GLY A 298 5.78 -6.21 7.16
N LYS A 299 5.76 -7.02 6.10
CA LYS A 299 6.42 -8.33 6.06
C LYS A 299 7.91 -8.21 6.32
N TYR A 300 8.50 -7.09 5.87
CA TYR A 300 9.91 -6.76 6.08
C TYR A 300 10.07 -5.37 6.65
N VAL A 301 11.20 -5.16 7.29
CA VAL A 301 11.81 -3.85 7.48
C VAL A 301 13.04 -3.82 6.59
N GLY A 302 13.09 -2.88 5.65
CA GLY A 302 14.30 -2.61 4.87
C GLY A 302 15.30 -1.81 5.69
N ARG A 303 16.58 -2.13 5.57
CA ARG A 303 17.69 -1.41 6.20
C ARG A 303 18.76 -1.14 5.16
N ALA A 304 19.00 0.14 4.88
CA ALA A 304 20.11 0.62 4.04
C ALA A 304 21.12 1.36 4.91
N ASP A 305 22.31 0.82 5.05
CA ASP A 305 23.39 1.42 5.84
C ASP A 305 24.37 2.17 4.91
N PHE A 306 24.65 3.43 5.24
CA PHE A 306 25.52 4.31 4.46
C PHE A 306 26.70 4.81 5.27
N GLU A 307 27.80 5.05 4.58
CA GLU A 307 28.91 5.88 5.02
C GLU A 307 28.88 7.20 4.24
N PHE A 308 28.96 8.30 4.98
CA PHE A 308 29.15 9.64 4.41
C PHE A 308 30.53 10.15 4.81
N LYS A 309 31.31 10.54 3.82
CA LYS A 309 32.65 11.10 4.01
C LYS A 309 32.96 12.11 2.91
N ASP A 310 33.44 13.29 3.29
CA ASP A 310 33.91 14.34 2.38
C ASP A 310 32.90 14.66 1.25
N GLY A 311 31.60 14.73 1.60
CA GLY A 311 30.53 15.06 0.65
C GLY A 311 30.06 13.87 -0.21
N GLN A 312 30.56 12.66 0.01
CA GLN A 312 30.18 11.45 -0.74
C GLN A 312 29.41 10.47 0.16
N LEU A 313 28.27 10.02 -0.33
CA LEU A 313 27.45 8.98 0.30
C LEU A 313 27.70 7.63 -0.40
N ARG A 314 28.04 6.61 0.38
CA ARG A 314 28.27 5.24 -0.11
C ARG A 314 27.37 4.26 0.62
N LEU A 315 26.57 3.48 -0.11
CA LEU A 315 25.84 2.34 0.46
C LEU A 315 26.84 1.23 0.83
N VAL A 316 26.82 0.80 2.08
CA VAL A 316 27.72 -0.25 2.59
C VAL A 316 27.00 -1.56 2.89
N ASN A 317 25.70 -1.50 3.17
CA ASN A 317 24.87 -2.70 3.37
C ASN A 317 23.42 -2.41 3.03
N TYR A 318 22.73 -3.41 2.49
CA TYR A 318 21.28 -3.41 2.36
C TYR A 318 20.70 -4.77 2.70
N GLU A 319 19.62 -4.80 3.45
CA GLU A 319 18.91 -6.02 3.80
C GLU A 319 17.41 -5.79 3.95
N LEU A 320 16.63 -6.80 3.61
CA LEU A 320 15.21 -6.93 3.93
C LEU A 320 15.05 -7.93 5.08
N VAL A 321 14.79 -7.42 6.29
CA VAL A 321 14.67 -8.26 7.48
C VAL A 321 13.22 -8.68 7.66
N PRO A 322 12.90 -10.01 7.60
CA PRO A 322 11.53 -10.49 7.71
C PRO A 322 10.99 -10.35 9.13
N VAL A 323 9.74 -9.90 9.26
CA VAL A 323 9.05 -9.74 10.53
C VAL A 323 8.23 -11.00 10.83
N ASN A 324 8.79 -11.95 11.55
CA ASN A 324 8.14 -13.21 11.94
C ASN A 324 7.55 -14.02 10.77
N LEU A 325 8.10 -13.88 9.57
CA LEU A 325 7.66 -14.68 8.43
C LEU A 325 7.98 -16.16 8.65
N LYS A 326 7.11 -17.04 8.17
CA LYS A 326 7.19 -18.49 8.36
C LYS A 326 7.35 -19.23 7.04
N LYS A 327 7.98 -20.38 7.11
CA LYS A 327 8.06 -21.36 6.02
C LYS A 327 7.49 -22.70 6.44
N LYS A 328 6.93 -23.43 5.48
CA LYS A 328 6.50 -24.82 5.70
C LYS A 328 7.71 -25.74 5.62
N VAL A 329 7.88 -26.58 6.63
CA VAL A 329 8.87 -27.66 6.66
C VAL A 329 8.15 -28.98 6.77
N THR A 330 8.67 -30.02 6.10
CA THR A 330 8.18 -31.40 6.24
C THR A 330 8.97 -32.08 7.35
N LEU A 331 8.28 -32.60 8.35
CA LEU A 331 8.88 -33.35 9.45
C LEU A 331 9.23 -34.80 9.01
N PRO A 332 10.07 -35.51 9.76
CA PRO A 332 10.44 -36.90 9.44
C PRO A 332 9.24 -37.85 9.33
N ASP A 333 8.15 -37.57 10.01
CA ASP A 333 6.89 -38.33 9.96
C ASP A 333 5.99 -37.98 8.75
N GLY A 334 6.47 -37.11 7.85
CA GLY A 334 5.73 -36.65 6.68
C GLY A 334 4.73 -35.52 6.96
N SER A 335 4.49 -35.15 8.20
CA SER A 335 3.64 -33.99 8.55
C SER A 335 4.30 -32.67 8.19
N LYS A 336 3.48 -31.62 7.95
CA LYS A 336 3.96 -30.27 7.60
C LYS A 336 3.76 -29.33 8.78
N LYS A 337 4.83 -28.64 9.16
CA LYS A 337 4.82 -27.62 10.22
C LYS A 337 5.25 -26.26 9.65
N GLN A 338 4.64 -25.19 10.16
CA GLN A 338 5.13 -23.83 9.93
C GLN A 338 6.17 -23.48 11.00
N VAL A 339 7.33 -22.99 10.56
CA VAL A 339 8.42 -22.52 11.44
C VAL A 339 8.83 -21.11 11.01
N PHE A 340 9.28 -20.30 11.95
CA PHE A 340 9.86 -19.00 11.64
C PHE A 340 11.09 -19.17 10.73
N ILE A 341 11.26 -18.23 9.78
CA ILE A 341 12.42 -18.20 8.87
C ILE A 341 13.68 -17.80 9.64
N GLN A 342 13.52 -16.87 10.59
CA GLN A 342 14.56 -16.41 11.51
C GLN A 342 14.08 -16.62 12.95
N ASN A 343 14.87 -16.21 13.94
CA ASN A 343 14.43 -16.24 15.34
C ASN A 343 13.18 -15.39 15.52
N GLU A 344 12.24 -15.89 16.34
CA GLU A 344 11.01 -15.17 16.64
C GLU A 344 11.31 -13.79 17.27
N ILE A 345 10.72 -12.77 16.67
CA ILE A 345 10.74 -11.40 17.21
C ILE A 345 9.55 -11.28 18.16
N LYS A 346 9.83 -11.12 19.44
CA LYS A 346 8.78 -10.94 20.46
C LYS A 346 8.05 -9.62 20.24
N GLN A 347 6.75 -9.64 20.47
CA GLN A 347 5.93 -8.44 20.39
C GLN A 347 6.27 -7.46 21.53
N ASP A 348 6.41 -6.17 21.19
CA ASP A 348 6.55 -5.12 22.19
C ASP A 348 5.27 -5.01 23.02
N PRO A 349 5.33 -5.16 24.36
CA PRO A 349 4.14 -5.20 25.20
C PRO A 349 3.39 -3.86 25.26
N LYS A 350 4.07 -2.73 25.07
CA LYS A 350 3.46 -1.39 25.10
C LYS A 350 2.64 -1.16 23.82
N VAL A 351 3.23 -1.50 22.66
CA VAL A 351 2.54 -1.41 21.37
C VAL A 351 1.38 -2.39 21.32
N LEU A 352 1.57 -3.62 21.77
CA LEU A 352 0.52 -4.63 21.86
C LEU A 352 -0.66 -4.14 22.71
N LYS A 353 -0.39 -3.67 23.93
CA LYS A 353 -1.41 -3.11 24.82
C LYS A 353 -2.15 -1.92 24.22
N PHE A 354 -1.45 -1.08 23.47
CA PHE A 354 -2.06 0.08 22.81
C PHE A 354 -2.99 -0.34 21.65
N LEU A 355 -2.59 -1.32 20.85
CA LEU A 355 -3.33 -1.74 19.65
C LEU A 355 -4.47 -2.72 19.94
N THR A 356 -4.43 -3.46 21.06
CA THR A 356 -5.46 -4.44 21.43
C THR A 356 -6.88 -3.88 21.40
N PRO A 357 -7.20 -2.71 22.01
CA PRO A 357 -8.56 -2.17 21.94
C PRO A 357 -9.06 -1.86 20.53
N TYR A 358 -8.16 -1.45 19.63
CA TYR A 358 -8.52 -1.21 18.22
C TYR A 358 -8.81 -2.51 17.48
N GLN A 359 -8.03 -3.56 17.74
CA GLN A 359 -8.27 -4.89 17.17
C GLN A 359 -9.61 -5.46 17.65
N GLU A 360 -9.90 -5.39 18.96
CA GLU A 360 -11.16 -5.85 19.55
C GLU A 360 -12.35 -5.08 18.97
N LYS A 361 -12.27 -3.74 18.93
CA LYS A 361 -13.31 -2.90 18.34
C LYS A 361 -13.53 -3.18 16.85
N GLY A 362 -12.48 -3.49 16.11
CA GLY A 362 -12.58 -3.91 14.71
C GLY A 362 -13.34 -5.24 14.59
N GLN A 363 -13.00 -6.23 15.42
CA GLN A 363 -13.66 -7.53 15.47
C GLN A 363 -15.15 -7.42 15.81
N ASP A 364 -15.51 -6.57 16.77
CA ASP A 364 -16.92 -6.34 17.12
C ASP A 364 -17.73 -5.81 15.93
N LYS A 365 -17.16 -4.89 15.15
CA LYS A 365 -17.78 -4.36 13.93
C LYS A 365 -18.01 -5.43 12.86
N LEU A 366 -17.15 -6.42 12.76
CA LEU A 366 -17.30 -7.52 11.82
C LEU A 366 -18.53 -8.38 12.09
N ASN A 367 -18.97 -8.48 13.33
CA ASN A 367 -20.13 -9.25 13.74
C ASN A 367 -21.45 -8.44 13.66
N LEU A 368 -21.39 -7.14 13.36
CA LEU A 368 -22.61 -6.33 13.21
C LEU A 368 -23.42 -6.83 12.01
N LYS A 369 -24.74 -6.90 12.23
CA LYS A 369 -25.70 -7.14 11.16
C LYS A 369 -25.68 -5.97 10.19
N ILE A 370 -25.45 -6.25 8.90
CA ILE A 370 -25.44 -5.26 7.82
C ILE A 370 -26.67 -5.35 6.92
N ALA A 371 -27.25 -6.56 6.78
CA ALA A 371 -28.40 -6.80 5.92
C ALA A 371 -29.19 -8.03 6.40
N VAL A 372 -30.26 -8.35 5.67
CA VAL A 372 -31.04 -9.58 5.82
C VAL A 372 -31.26 -10.19 4.45
N SER A 373 -31.23 -11.53 4.34
CA SER A 373 -31.62 -12.27 3.14
C SER A 373 -32.79 -13.19 3.42
N ASN A 374 -33.76 -13.24 2.50
CA ASN A 374 -34.92 -14.14 2.61
C ASN A 374 -34.61 -15.60 2.20
N GLY A 375 -33.39 -15.88 1.76
CA GLY A 375 -32.94 -17.21 1.34
C GLY A 375 -31.42 -17.32 1.32
N LYS A 376 -30.92 -18.57 1.10
CA LYS A 376 -29.47 -18.81 0.95
C LYS A 376 -28.97 -18.14 -0.33
N LEU A 377 -27.85 -17.43 -0.24
CA LEU A 377 -27.07 -16.96 -1.35
C LEU A 377 -25.96 -17.99 -1.61
N GLU A 378 -26.02 -18.64 -2.76
CA GLU A 378 -25.22 -19.84 -3.08
C GLU A 378 -23.86 -19.47 -3.63
N GLY A 379 -22.80 -19.83 -2.90
CA GLY A 379 -21.39 -19.61 -3.28
C GLY A 379 -20.53 -20.87 -3.07
N ASP A 380 -21.14 -22.02 -2.80
CA ASP A 380 -20.40 -23.27 -2.67
C ASP A 380 -19.57 -23.55 -3.94
N ARG A 381 -18.29 -23.88 -3.76
CA ARG A 381 -17.37 -24.08 -4.88
C ARG A 381 -17.81 -25.17 -5.86
N HIS A 382 -18.50 -26.20 -5.38
CA HIS A 382 -19.04 -27.29 -6.20
C HIS A 382 -20.33 -26.92 -6.93
N VAL A 383 -20.82 -25.69 -6.74
CA VAL A 383 -21.97 -25.12 -7.44
C VAL A 383 -21.54 -23.93 -8.29
N VAL A 384 -20.91 -22.92 -7.68
CA VAL A 384 -20.57 -21.65 -8.37
C VAL A 384 -19.58 -21.84 -9.52
N ARG A 385 -18.72 -22.86 -9.46
CA ARG A 385 -17.76 -23.16 -10.53
C ARG A 385 -18.35 -23.95 -11.71
N PHE A 386 -19.59 -24.38 -11.60
CA PHE A 386 -20.26 -25.20 -12.61
C PHE A 386 -21.43 -24.51 -13.28
N GLN A 387 -22.05 -23.55 -12.60
CA GLN A 387 -23.24 -22.87 -13.09
C GLN A 387 -23.35 -21.45 -12.54
N GLN A 388 -24.23 -20.64 -13.12
CA GLN A 388 -24.58 -19.34 -12.56
C GLN A 388 -25.27 -19.53 -11.22
N THR A 389 -24.94 -18.68 -10.22
CA THR A 389 -25.57 -18.71 -8.90
C THR A 389 -26.16 -17.35 -8.53
N ASN A 390 -27.12 -17.34 -7.61
CA ASN A 390 -27.71 -16.08 -7.13
C ASN A 390 -26.65 -15.20 -6.43
N LEU A 391 -25.68 -15.76 -5.70
CA LEU A 391 -24.60 -14.97 -5.07
C LEU A 391 -23.61 -14.43 -6.12
N GLY A 392 -23.16 -15.26 -7.07
CA GLY A 392 -22.29 -14.80 -8.15
C GLY A 392 -22.90 -13.65 -8.96
N ARG A 393 -24.20 -13.75 -9.25
CA ARG A 393 -24.95 -12.70 -9.91
C ARG A 393 -25.14 -11.45 -9.05
N LEU A 394 -25.40 -11.59 -7.75
CA LEU A 394 -25.51 -10.47 -6.83
C LEU A 394 -24.20 -9.70 -6.72
N ILE A 395 -23.06 -10.40 -6.66
CA ILE A 395 -21.74 -9.78 -6.66
C ILE A 395 -21.50 -9.04 -7.98
N ALA A 396 -21.75 -9.68 -9.12
CA ALA A 396 -21.60 -9.03 -10.42
C ALA A 396 -22.53 -7.80 -10.56
N ALA A 397 -23.74 -7.85 -10.00
CA ALA A 397 -24.67 -6.71 -9.95
C ALA A 397 -24.14 -5.55 -9.10
N SER A 398 -23.60 -5.84 -7.92
CA SER A 398 -23.03 -4.82 -7.03
C SER A 398 -21.84 -4.10 -7.67
N GLN A 399 -20.95 -4.84 -8.31
CA GLN A 399 -19.81 -4.29 -9.04
C GLN A 399 -20.25 -3.50 -10.28
N MET A 400 -21.24 -3.99 -11.02
CA MET A 400 -21.84 -3.29 -12.17
C MET A 400 -22.42 -1.94 -11.75
N GLU A 401 -23.20 -1.91 -10.67
CA GLU A 401 -23.80 -0.66 -10.15
C GLU A 401 -22.71 0.32 -9.70
N ARG A 402 -21.70 -0.14 -8.95
CA ARG A 402 -20.59 0.69 -8.48
C ARG A 402 -19.79 1.31 -9.63
N ALA A 403 -19.53 0.54 -10.69
CA ALA A 403 -18.78 0.96 -11.86
C ALA A 403 -19.62 1.76 -12.87
N ASN A 404 -20.93 1.93 -12.64
CA ASN A 404 -21.89 2.46 -13.61
C ASN A 404 -21.75 1.77 -14.98
N ALA A 405 -21.73 0.41 -14.94
CA ALA A 405 -21.48 -0.42 -16.10
C ALA A 405 -22.77 -0.95 -16.73
N ASP A 406 -22.72 -1.37 -18.00
CA ASP A 406 -23.85 -1.98 -18.71
C ASP A 406 -24.12 -3.43 -18.26
N PHE A 407 -23.06 -4.15 -17.84
CA PHE A 407 -23.13 -5.51 -17.29
C PHE A 407 -21.94 -5.82 -16.39
N GLY A 408 -22.02 -6.90 -15.61
CA GLY A 408 -20.97 -7.32 -14.68
C GLY A 408 -20.44 -8.72 -14.96
N ILE A 409 -19.14 -8.91 -14.73
CA ILE A 409 -18.43 -10.19 -14.77
C ILE A 409 -17.76 -10.43 -13.42
N MET A 410 -17.95 -11.63 -12.86
CA MET A 410 -17.21 -12.10 -11.68
C MET A 410 -16.66 -13.49 -11.97
N ASN A 411 -15.42 -13.79 -11.58
CA ASN A 411 -14.91 -15.16 -11.65
C ASN A 411 -15.39 -15.97 -10.45
N SER A 412 -15.69 -17.24 -10.64
CA SER A 412 -16.17 -18.13 -9.58
C SER A 412 -15.13 -18.35 -8.46
N GLY A 413 -13.84 -18.24 -8.80
CA GLY A 413 -12.75 -18.33 -7.83
C GLY A 413 -12.74 -17.20 -6.80
N GLY A 414 -13.32 -16.06 -7.14
CA GLY A 414 -13.50 -14.91 -6.24
C GLY A 414 -14.74 -15.01 -5.34
N VAL A 415 -15.56 -16.07 -5.48
CA VAL A 415 -16.71 -16.37 -4.60
C VAL A 415 -16.34 -17.56 -3.72
N ARG A 416 -16.02 -17.31 -2.44
CA ARG A 416 -15.34 -18.32 -1.58
C ARG A 416 -16.23 -19.08 -0.61
N ASP A 417 -17.41 -18.55 -0.32
CA ASP A 417 -18.37 -19.15 0.61
C ASP A 417 -19.80 -18.75 0.23
N SER A 418 -20.78 -19.42 0.81
CA SER A 418 -22.22 -19.06 0.74
C SER A 418 -22.60 -18.14 1.89
N ILE A 419 -23.67 -17.35 1.70
CA ILE A 419 -24.29 -16.60 2.79
C ILE A 419 -25.62 -17.28 3.15
N PRO A 420 -25.82 -17.72 4.42
CA PRO A 420 -27.07 -18.32 4.88
C PRO A 420 -28.26 -17.35 4.78
N ALA A 421 -29.47 -17.88 4.78
CA ALA A 421 -30.67 -17.10 4.99
C ALA A 421 -30.68 -16.42 6.37
N GLY A 422 -31.29 -15.26 6.46
CA GLY A 422 -31.39 -14.49 7.71
C GLY A 422 -30.44 -13.31 7.77
N ASN A 423 -29.89 -13.04 8.94
CA ASN A 423 -28.98 -11.91 9.15
C ASN A 423 -27.64 -12.12 8.42
N ILE A 424 -27.21 -11.08 7.73
CA ILE A 424 -25.90 -11.01 7.08
C ILE A 424 -25.01 -10.07 7.89
N THR A 425 -23.81 -10.51 8.21
CA THR A 425 -22.78 -9.71 8.88
C THR A 425 -21.67 -9.31 7.89
N TYR A 426 -20.87 -8.31 8.26
CA TYR A 426 -19.72 -7.96 7.43
C TYR A 426 -18.69 -9.11 7.37
N LYS A 427 -18.61 -9.91 8.43
CA LYS A 427 -17.79 -11.13 8.44
C LYS A 427 -18.21 -12.12 7.34
N ASP A 428 -19.51 -12.25 7.07
CA ASP A 428 -20.00 -13.12 5.99
C ASP A 428 -19.56 -12.60 4.61
N VAL A 429 -19.61 -11.29 4.41
CA VAL A 429 -19.10 -10.66 3.17
C VAL A 429 -17.62 -10.96 2.96
N LEU A 430 -16.80 -10.80 4.00
CA LEU A 430 -15.36 -11.06 3.91
C LEU A 430 -15.01 -12.54 3.72
N LYS A 431 -15.82 -13.46 4.22
CA LYS A 431 -15.67 -14.89 3.89
C LYS A 431 -15.92 -15.15 2.41
N VAL A 432 -16.87 -14.43 1.82
CA VAL A 432 -17.23 -14.56 0.40
C VAL A 432 -16.16 -13.94 -0.49
N GLN A 433 -15.70 -12.73 -0.17
CA GLN A 433 -14.70 -11.97 -0.95
C GLN A 433 -13.50 -11.57 -0.08
N PRO A 434 -12.60 -12.51 0.27
CA PRO A 434 -11.51 -12.25 1.21
C PRO A 434 -10.25 -11.65 0.58
N PHE A 435 -10.20 -11.49 -0.75
CA PHE A 435 -8.95 -11.21 -1.46
C PHE A 435 -8.63 -9.72 -1.58
N GLY A 436 -9.60 -8.85 -1.30
CA GLY A 436 -9.42 -7.41 -1.44
C GLY A 436 -9.18 -6.98 -2.90
N ASN A 437 -9.79 -7.68 -3.86
CA ASN A 437 -9.75 -7.25 -5.25
C ASN A 437 -10.42 -5.89 -5.40
N ILE A 438 -9.92 -5.11 -6.34
CA ILE A 438 -10.55 -3.85 -6.69
C ILE A 438 -11.59 -4.08 -7.78
N VAL A 439 -12.72 -3.42 -7.68
CA VAL A 439 -13.69 -3.35 -8.77
C VAL A 439 -13.10 -2.49 -9.87
N ALA A 440 -12.93 -3.07 -11.05
CA ALA A 440 -12.50 -2.34 -12.23
C ALA A 440 -13.61 -2.32 -13.28
N TYR A 441 -13.49 -1.44 -14.26
CA TYR A 441 -14.31 -1.52 -15.46
C TYR A 441 -13.48 -1.36 -16.73
N MET A 442 -14.05 -1.84 -17.83
CA MET A 442 -13.48 -1.69 -19.17
C MET A 442 -14.54 -1.15 -20.12
N GLU A 443 -14.17 -0.17 -20.93
CA GLU A 443 -14.96 0.30 -22.07
C GLU A 443 -14.39 -0.24 -23.37
N MET A 444 -15.21 -0.94 -24.15
CA MET A 444 -14.79 -1.39 -25.48
C MET A 444 -15.96 -1.46 -26.47
N LYS A 445 -15.63 -1.38 -27.75
CA LYS A 445 -16.64 -1.51 -28.81
C LYS A 445 -17.17 -2.94 -28.88
N GLY A 446 -18.45 -3.09 -29.22
CA GLY A 446 -19.12 -4.39 -29.27
C GLY A 446 -18.41 -5.45 -30.11
N LYS A 447 -17.77 -5.05 -31.22
CA LYS A 447 -16.95 -5.97 -32.05
C LYS A 447 -15.76 -6.58 -31.27
N ASP A 448 -15.14 -5.80 -30.42
CA ASP A 448 -13.99 -6.25 -29.62
C ASP A 448 -14.44 -6.93 -28.32
N LEU A 449 -15.53 -6.45 -27.73
CA LEU A 449 -16.22 -7.10 -26.63
C LEU A 449 -16.65 -8.54 -26.99
N LYS A 450 -17.17 -8.74 -28.20
CA LYS A 450 -17.51 -10.10 -28.68
C LYS A 450 -16.29 -11.03 -28.66
N LYS A 451 -15.12 -10.57 -29.12
CA LYS A 451 -13.87 -11.35 -29.08
C LYS A 451 -13.42 -11.65 -27.66
N TYR A 452 -13.58 -10.67 -26.76
CA TYR A 452 -13.29 -10.84 -25.34
C TYR A 452 -14.19 -11.90 -24.70
N LEU A 453 -15.49 -11.82 -24.96
CA LEU A 453 -16.49 -12.78 -24.51
C LEU A 453 -16.29 -14.18 -25.11
N ASP A 454 -15.81 -14.31 -26.35
CA ASP A 454 -15.43 -15.59 -26.95
C ASP A 454 -14.41 -16.35 -26.08
N ILE A 455 -13.54 -15.65 -25.35
CA ILE A 455 -12.54 -16.27 -24.45
C ILE A 455 -13.13 -16.49 -23.06
N VAL A 456 -13.77 -15.46 -22.49
CA VAL A 456 -14.26 -15.51 -21.10
C VAL A 456 -15.40 -16.52 -20.93
N ALA A 457 -16.35 -16.55 -21.87
CA ALA A 457 -17.46 -17.49 -21.82
C ALA A 457 -17.08 -18.96 -22.05
N ASN A 458 -15.87 -19.22 -22.53
CA ASN A 458 -15.32 -20.58 -22.70
C ASN A 458 -14.36 -21.01 -21.58
N LYS A 459 -14.31 -20.25 -20.48
CA LYS A 459 -13.56 -20.72 -19.31
C LYS A 459 -14.16 -22.03 -18.77
N PRO A 460 -13.31 -22.99 -18.39
CA PRO A 460 -13.79 -24.32 -18.06
C PRO A 460 -14.65 -24.34 -16.79
N VAL A 461 -15.64 -25.21 -16.77
CA VAL A 461 -16.34 -25.61 -15.55
C VAL A 461 -15.37 -26.32 -14.59
N ASP A 462 -15.73 -26.42 -13.32
CA ASP A 462 -14.89 -26.91 -12.23
C ASP A 462 -13.60 -26.09 -12.03
N SER A 463 -13.62 -24.84 -12.48
CA SER A 463 -12.50 -23.91 -12.40
C SER A 463 -12.91 -22.62 -11.72
N GLY A 464 -11.97 -22.01 -10.97
CA GLY A 464 -12.12 -20.63 -10.49
C GLY A 464 -12.30 -19.61 -11.61
N ALA A 465 -11.85 -19.95 -12.81
CA ALA A 465 -12.00 -19.12 -14.00
C ALA A 465 -13.44 -19.03 -14.55
N TYR A 466 -14.30 -19.97 -14.19
CA TYR A 466 -15.68 -19.99 -14.70
C TYR A 466 -16.40 -18.68 -14.37
N PRO A 467 -17.00 -17.99 -15.36
CA PRO A 467 -17.56 -16.66 -15.15
C PRO A 467 -18.98 -16.71 -14.58
N GLN A 468 -19.27 -15.80 -13.66
CA GLN A 468 -20.60 -15.42 -13.24
C GLN A 468 -20.96 -14.10 -13.92
N PHE A 469 -22.16 -14.00 -14.47
CA PHE A 469 -22.60 -12.84 -15.24
C PHE A 469 -23.83 -12.16 -14.64
N TYR A 470 -23.93 -10.86 -14.82
CA TYR A 470 -25.16 -10.11 -14.53
C TYR A 470 -25.47 -9.13 -15.67
N ASN A 471 -26.75 -9.01 -16.03
CA ASN A 471 -27.29 -8.11 -17.07
C ASN A 471 -26.77 -8.37 -18.50
N ILE A 472 -26.29 -9.58 -18.77
CA ILE A 472 -25.89 -10.05 -20.10
C ILE A 472 -26.39 -11.47 -20.31
N SER A 473 -26.69 -11.84 -21.55
CA SER A 473 -26.98 -13.22 -21.93
C SER A 473 -26.37 -13.57 -23.28
N MET A 474 -25.99 -14.85 -23.44
CA MET A 474 -25.36 -15.33 -24.67
C MET A 474 -25.50 -16.85 -24.84
N THR A 475 -25.34 -17.29 -26.10
CA THR A 475 -25.21 -18.71 -26.45
C THR A 475 -23.76 -18.97 -26.84
N VAL A 476 -23.16 -20.03 -26.29
CA VAL A 476 -21.82 -20.51 -26.68
C VAL A 476 -21.99 -21.73 -27.59
N LYS A 477 -21.35 -21.68 -28.75
CA LYS A 477 -21.29 -22.83 -29.71
C LYS A 477 -19.92 -22.82 -30.41
N ASN A 478 -19.26 -23.99 -30.46
CA ASN A 478 -17.95 -24.13 -31.10
C ASN A 478 -16.91 -23.08 -30.66
N GLY A 479 -16.84 -22.79 -29.36
CA GLY A 479 -15.89 -21.83 -28.79
C GLY A 479 -16.20 -20.34 -29.13
N LYS A 480 -17.37 -20.02 -29.63
CA LYS A 480 -17.79 -18.66 -30.00
C LYS A 480 -19.10 -18.28 -29.30
N VAL A 481 -19.25 -17.00 -29.00
CA VAL A 481 -20.51 -16.45 -28.47
C VAL A 481 -21.42 -15.96 -29.59
N TYR A 482 -22.69 -16.26 -29.43
CA TYR A 482 -23.77 -15.85 -30.32
C TYR A 482 -24.94 -15.28 -29.52
N ASN A 483 -25.81 -14.56 -30.18
CA ASN A 483 -27.03 -13.99 -29.60
C ASN A 483 -26.77 -13.21 -28.31
N VAL A 484 -25.64 -12.50 -28.28
CA VAL A 484 -25.28 -11.69 -27.13
C VAL A 484 -26.27 -10.56 -26.95
N LYS A 485 -26.88 -10.48 -25.76
CA LYS A 485 -27.78 -9.40 -25.35
C LYS A 485 -27.26 -8.75 -24.07
N ILE A 486 -27.20 -7.44 -24.04
CA ILE A 486 -26.84 -6.63 -22.85
C ILE A 486 -28.08 -5.82 -22.49
N ALA A 487 -28.49 -5.90 -21.22
CA ALA A 487 -29.77 -5.34 -20.75
C ALA A 487 -30.96 -5.73 -21.67
N GLY A 488 -30.98 -6.98 -22.14
CA GLY A 488 -32.01 -7.52 -23.02
C GLY A 488 -31.92 -7.09 -24.49
N LYS A 489 -31.02 -6.16 -24.87
CA LYS A 489 -30.87 -5.63 -26.23
C LYS A 489 -29.70 -6.33 -26.95
N PRO A 490 -29.84 -6.64 -28.26
CA PRO A 490 -28.75 -7.25 -29.02
C PRO A 490 -27.48 -6.40 -29.02
N LEU A 491 -26.32 -7.07 -28.94
CA LEU A 491 -25.00 -6.45 -29.02
C LEU A 491 -24.81 -5.75 -30.38
N GLN A 492 -24.43 -4.48 -30.36
CA GLN A 492 -24.15 -3.67 -31.55
C GLN A 492 -22.63 -3.49 -31.71
N ALA A 493 -22.08 -3.87 -32.85
CA ALA A 493 -20.65 -3.91 -33.10
C ALA A 493 -19.91 -2.58 -32.87
N ASN A 494 -20.56 -1.45 -33.23
CA ASN A 494 -19.94 -0.12 -33.15
C ASN A 494 -20.26 0.66 -31.86
N LYS A 495 -21.21 0.18 -31.06
CA LYS A 495 -21.53 0.79 -29.76
C LYS A 495 -20.42 0.45 -28.74
N THR A 496 -20.04 1.42 -27.92
CA THR A 496 -19.16 1.20 -26.78
C THR A 496 -19.99 0.72 -25.59
N TYR A 497 -19.51 -0.33 -24.94
CA TYR A 497 -20.10 -0.90 -23.73
C TYR A 497 -19.08 -0.84 -22.59
N ARG A 498 -19.57 -0.55 -21.39
CA ARG A 498 -18.80 -0.64 -20.17
C ARG A 498 -19.18 -1.91 -19.41
N PHE A 499 -18.21 -2.68 -18.96
CA PHE A 499 -18.45 -3.81 -18.06
C PHE A 499 -17.55 -3.75 -16.82
N SER A 500 -18.11 -4.19 -15.69
CA SER A 500 -17.34 -4.36 -14.45
C SER A 500 -16.67 -5.73 -14.39
N ILE A 501 -15.50 -5.77 -13.78
CA ILE A 501 -14.67 -6.97 -13.63
C ILE A 501 -13.73 -6.81 -12.44
N PRO A 502 -13.39 -7.88 -11.68
CA PRO A 502 -12.36 -7.81 -10.66
C PRO A 502 -10.98 -7.45 -11.25
N SER A 503 -10.20 -6.63 -10.55
CA SER A 503 -8.85 -6.21 -10.98
C SER A 503 -7.94 -7.41 -11.27
N TYR A 504 -8.02 -8.47 -10.47
CA TYR A 504 -7.33 -9.74 -10.67
C TYR A 504 -7.56 -10.32 -12.08
N ASN A 505 -8.82 -10.42 -12.51
CA ASN A 505 -9.15 -10.94 -13.84
C ASN A 505 -8.79 -9.95 -14.96
N ALA A 506 -8.93 -8.65 -14.72
CA ALA A 506 -8.50 -7.62 -15.66
C ALA A 506 -6.98 -7.66 -15.93
N ALA A 507 -6.18 -8.03 -14.92
CA ALA A 507 -4.74 -8.23 -15.04
C ALA A 507 -4.32 -9.56 -15.72
N GLY A 508 -5.28 -10.43 -16.05
CA GLY A 508 -5.03 -11.73 -16.69
C GLY A 508 -5.18 -12.92 -15.75
N GLY A 509 -5.57 -12.70 -14.50
CA GLY A 509 -5.84 -13.76 -13.53
C GLY A 509 -6.85 -14.79 -14.06
N ASP A 510 -6.70 -16.05 -13.68
CA ASP A 510 -7.48 -17.19 -14.19
C ASP A 510 -7.42 -17.35 -15.73
N GLY A 511 -6.40 -16.77 -16.38
CA GLY A 511 -6.23 -16.80 -17.83
C GLY A 511 -7.26 -15.96 -18.60
N TYR A 512 -7.88 -14.97 -17.96
CA TYR A 512 -8.67 -13.96 -18.67
C TYR A 512 -7.74 -13.13 -19.58
N PRO A 513 -8.24 -12.58 -20.70
CA PRO A 513 -7.43 -11.67 -21.49
C PRO A 513 -7.03 -10.45 -20.65
N LYS A 514 -5.74 -10.15 -20.59
CA LYS A 514 -5.25 -8.93 -19.94
C LYS A 514 -5.79 -7.70 -20.66
N ILE A 515 -6.40 -6.80 -19.89
CA ILE A 515 -7.00 -5.54 -20.38
C ILE A 515 -6.49 -4.31 -19.62
N THR A 516 -5.66 -4.48 -18.60
CA THR A 516 -5.13 -3.38 -17.79
C THR A 516 -4.24 -2.40 -18.56
N ASP A 517 -3.68 -2.83 -19.70
CA ASP A 517 -2.86 -2.05 -20.63
C ASP A 517 -3.67 -1.39 -21.77
N LYS A 518 -4.99 -1.54 -21.78
CA LYS A 518 -5.85 -1.05 -22.86
C LYS A 518 -6.49 0.29 -22.51
N ALA A 519 -6.61 1.17 -23.51
CA ALA A 519 -7.42 2.37 -23.38
C ALA A 519 -8.88 1.98 -23.03
N GLY A 520 -9.48 2.66 -22.05
CA GLY A 520 -10.84 2.36 -21.55
C GLY A 520 -10.87 1.47 -20.31
N TYR A 521 -9.74 0.91 -19.87
CA TYR A 521 -9.63 0.27 -18.55
C TYR A 521 -9.52 1.32 -17.44
N VAL A 522 -10.28 1.11 -16.38
CA VAL A 522 -10.19 1.92 -15.16
C VAL A 522 -10.25 1.01 -13.94
N ASN A 523 -9.26 1.12 -13.08
CA ASN A 523 -9.29 0.62 -11.72
C ASN A 523 -9.98 1.68 -10.86
N THR A 524 -11.09 1.33 -10.18
CA THR A 524 -11.90 2.33 -9.45
C THR A 524 -11.39 2.61 -8.04
N GLY A 525 -10.44 1.83 -7.52
CA GLY A 525 -10.00 1.89 -6.12
C GLY A 525 -10.97 1.26 -5.12
N PHE A 526 -12.19 0.90 -5.51
CA PHE A 526 -13.17 0.31 -4.59
C PHE A 526 -12.90 -1.16 -4.35
N VAL A 527 -12.71 -1.54 -3.09
CA VAL A 527 -12.55 -2.94 -2.68
C VAL A 527 -13.87 -3.70 -2.87
N ASP A 528 -13.79 -4.87 -3.50
CA ASP A 528 -14.95 -5.70 -3.86
C ASP A 528 -15.84 -6.07 -2.67
N ALA A 529 -15.25 -6.42 -1.53
CA ALA A 529 -15.97 -6.71 -0.30
C ALA A 529 -16.75 -5.49 0.24
N GLU A 530 -16.17 -4.28 0.18
CA GLU A 530 -16.86 -3.06 0.59
C GLU A 530 -18.03 -2.75 -0.36
N VAL A 531 -17.82 -2.88 -1.66
CA VAL A 531 -18.88 -2.70 -2.67
C VAL A 531 -20.03 -3.67 -2.43
N LEU A 532 -19.73 -4.93 -2.14
CA LEU A 532 -20.77 -5.92 -1.82
C LEU A 532 -21.50 -5.57 -0.51
N LYS A 533 -20.77 -5.15 0.54
CA LYS A 533 -21.36 -4.72 1.81
C LYS A 533 -22.33 -3.55 1.61
N GLU A 534 -21.91 -2.50 0.95
CA GLU A 534 -22.73 -1.32 0.69
C GLU A 534 -23.98 -1.67 -0.14
N TYR A 535 -23.81 -2.53 -1.16
CA TYR A 535 -24.92 -2.99 -1.97
C TYR A 535 -25.95 -3.79 -1.15
N LEU A 536 -25.49 -4.69 -0.28
CA LEU A 536 -26.34 -5.46 0.63
C LEU A 536 -27.09 -4.55 1.62
N GLN A 537 -26.43 -3.55 2.18
CA GLN A 537 -27.05 -2.57 3.08
C GLN A 537 -28.14 -1.77 2.37
N LYS A 538 -27.84 -1.25 1.18
CA LYS A 538 -28.74 -0.44 0.37
C LYS A 538 -30.00 -1.21 -0.06
N ASN A 539 -29.85 -2.51 -0.37
CA ASN A 539 -30.91 -3.33 -0.95
C ASN A 539 -31.57 -4.31 0.06
N SER A 540 -31.26 -4.17 1.36
CA SER A 540 -31.85 -5.01 2.41
C SER A 540 -33.36 -4.72 2.61
N PRO A 541 -34.21 -5.74 2.75
CA PRO A 541 -33.92 -7.18 2.71
C PRO A 541 -33.64 -7.70 1.29
N ILE A 542 -32.63 -8.56 1.17
CA ILE A 542 -32.27 -9.19 -0.10
C ILE A 542 -33.27 -10.26 -0.47
N ASP A 543 -33.91 -10.10 -1.62
CA ASP A 543 -34.74 -11.13 -2.23
C ASP A 543 -33.87 -11.97 -3.19
N VAL A 544 -33.54 -13.19 -2.78
CA VAL A 544 -32.67 -14.09 -3.57
C VAL A 544 -33.24 -14.42 -4.95
N ASN A 545 -34.57 -14.34 -5.12
CA ASN A 545 -35.23 -14.62 -6.41
C ASN A 545 -34.90 -13.57 -7.48
N LYS A 546 -34.63 -12.32 -7.08
CA LYS A 546 -34.18 -11.27 -8.00
C LYS A 546 -32.85 -11.60 -8.68
N PHE A 547 -32.02 -12.38 -8.00
CA PHE A 547 -30.72 -12.81 -8.46
C PHE A 547 -30.69 -14.26 -8.96
N ALA A 548 -31.83 -14.96 -9.00
CA ALA A 548 -31.90 -16.28 -9.59
C ALA A 548 -31.34 -16.28 -11.03
N PRO A 549 -30.56 -17.32 -11.45
CA PRO A 549 -30.04 -17.44 -12.80
C PRO A 549 -31.14 -17.35 -13.86
N LYS A 550 -30.87 -16.63 -14.95
CA LYS A 550 -31.82 -16.37 -16.05
C LYS A 550 -31.32 -16.89 -17.40
N GLY A 551 -30.36 -17.81 -17.38
CA GLY A 551 -29.74 -18.33 -18.61
C GLY A 551 -28.74 -17.37 -19.25
N GLU A 552 -27.92 -16.73 -18.44
CA GLU A 552 -26.88 -15.80 -18.88
C GLU A 552 -25.92 -16.41 -19.89
N ILE A 553 -25.67 -17.69 -19.73
CA ILE A 553 -24.82 -18.43 -20.64
C ILE A 553 -25.46 -19.80 -20.93
N VAL A 554 -25.65 -20.12 -22.20
CA VAL A 554 -26.22 -21.39 -22.65
C VAL A 554 -25.24 -22.04 -23.63
N TYR A 555 -24.73 -23.20 -23.24
CA TYR A 555 -23.85 -23.98 -24.10
C TYR A 555 -24.67 -24.87 -25.03
N LYS A 556 -24.39 -24.79 -26.33
CA LYS A 556 -24.97 -25.66 -27.35
C LYS A 556 -23.89 -26.50 -28.00
N LYS A 557 -24.21 -27.76 -28.24
CA LYS A 557 -23.37 -28.69 -29.02
C LYS A 557 -23.29 -28.28 -30.48
#